data_05fb0b843516676ab2823904fc6915c3
#
_entry.id   05fb0b843516676ab2823904fc6915c3
#
_cell.length_a   1.000
_cell.length_b   1.000
_cell.length_c   1.000
_cell.angle_alpha   90.00
_cell.angle_beta   90.00
_cell.angle_gamma   90.00
#
_symmetry.space_group_name_H-M   'P 1'
#
loop_
_entity.id
_entity.type
_entity.pdbx_description
1 polymer ?
#
loop_
_entity_poly.entity_id
_entity_poly.type
_entity_poly.pdbx_seq_one_letter_code
_entity_poly.pdbx_strand_id
1 'polypeptide(L)'
;MKNYLTLAIVFLCLAAIGCNTTGTPVEYSKACTPENDKKYVEVTGFLSPRRSVFCSNTGGGPVRCGVNLLETPDSEKDNISADIERGTGANNIEEIKGSFKKEDIKIHDNNGSIINLADKVKVTGKMNTVPGTERCYFTVSKIEK
;
A
#
# COMPACT_ATOMS: atom_id res chain seq x y z
N MET A 1 -15.41 -55.94 -15.17
CA MET A 1 -14.53 -55.18 -14.28
C MET A 1 -13.71 -54.25 -15.13
N LYS A 2 -14.19 -53.08 -15.41
CA LYS A 2 -13.48 -52.07 -16.20
C LYS A 2 -14.00 -50.68 -15.81
N ASN A 3 -13.07 -49.73 -15.65
CA ASN A 3 -13.30 -48.26 -15.71
C ASN A 3 -13.88 -47.57 -14.50
N TYR A 4 -13.16 -47.50 -13.38
CA TYR A 4 -13.35 -46.47 -12.34
C TYR A 4 -12.07 -45.67 -12.01
N LEU A 5 -11.08 -45.60 -12.92
CA LEU A 5 -9.79 -44.97 -12.63
C LEU A 5 -9.57 -43.64 -13.35
N THR A 6 -10.58 -43.03 -13.95
CA THR A 6 -10.38 -41.83 -14.79
C THR A 6 -11.12 -40.57 -14.30
N LEU A 7 -11.71 -40.61 -13.10
CA LEU A 7 -12.50 -39.47 -12.59
C LEU A 7 -11.85 -38.68 -11.43
N ALA A 8 -10.61 -38.98 -11.08
CA ALA A 8 -9.96 -38.39 -9.88
C ALA A 8 -8.94 -37.26 -10.18
N ILE A 9 -8.73 -36.86 -11.43
CA ILE A 9 -7.65 -35.92 -11.80
C ILE A 9 -8.17 -34.51 -12.16
N VAL A 10 -9.47 -34.27 -12.21
CA VAL A 10 -10.03 -32.97 -12.67
C VAL A 10 -10.29 -31.97 -11.52
N PHE A 11 -10.10 -32.34 -10.26
CA PHE A 11 -10.51 -31.49 -9.12
C PHE A 11 -9.38 -30.74 -8.40
N LEU A 12 -8.17 -30.69 -8.94
CA LEU A 12 -7.02 -30.11 -8.23
C LEU A 12 -6.46 -28.82 -8.85
N CYS A 13 -7.19 -28.10 -9.70
CA CYS A 13 -6.70 -26.86 -10.34
C CYS A 13 -7.52 -25.60 -10.00
N LEU A 14 -8.17 -25.52 -8.83
CA LEU A 14 -9.04 -24.38 -8.47
C LEU A 14 -8.65 -23.67 -7.18
N ALA A 15 -7.37 -23.56 -6.84
CA ALA A 15 -6.94 -22.89 -5.63
C ALA A 15 -5.72 -21.99 -5.83
N ALA A 16 -5.79 -21.02 -6.75
CA ALA A 16 -4.84 -19.90 -6.77
C ALA A 16 -5.42 -18.68 -7.49
N ILE A 17 -6.68 -18.32 -7.23
CA ILE A 17 -7.13 -16.96 -7.53
C ILE A 17 -6.83 -16.14 -6.29
N GLY A 18 -5.56 -15.85 -6.07
CA GLY A 18 -5.17 -14.75 -5.21
C GLY A 18 -5.86 -13.50 -5.75
N CYS A 19 -6.67 -12.84 -4.93
CA CYS A 19 -7.21 -11.53 -5.26
C CYS A 19 -6.04 -10.56 -5.45
N ASN A 20 -5.43 -10.55 -6.64
CA ASN A 20 -4.53 -9.50 -7.06
C ASN A 20 -5.40 -8.26 -7.25
N THR A 21 -5.46 -7.44 -6.23
CA THR A 21 -6.10 -6.13 -6.33
C THR A 21 -5.23 -5.27 -7.25
N THR A 22 -5.59 -5.24 -8.52
CA THR A 22 -4.91 -4.39 -9.50
C THR A 22 -5.46 -2.98 -9.38
N GLY A 23 -4.56 -2.01 -9.21
CA GLY A 23 -4.91 -0.59 -9.27
C GLY A 23 -4.86 -0.06 -10.70
N THR A 24 -5.69 0.92 -11.01
CA THR A 24 -5.57 1.69 -12.24
C THR A 24 -4.37 2.65 -12.10
N PRO A 25 -3.38 2.62 -13.01
CA PRO A 25 -2.27 3.57 -12.97
C PRO A 25 -2.76 5.01 -13.11
N VAL A 26 -2.32 5.88 -12.21
CA VAL A 26 -2.68 7.30 -12.18
C VAL A 26 -1.41 8.13 -11.99
N GLU A 27 -1.31 9.22 -12.74
CA GLU A 27 -0.25 10.21 -12.55
C GLU A 27 -0.34 10.83 -11.14
N TYR A 28 0.81 11.08 -10.53
CA TYR A 28 0.88 11.64 -9.17
C TYR A 28 0.03 12.91 -9.01
N SER A 29 0.13 13.83 -9.96
CA SER A 29 -0.60 15.11 -9.95
C SER A 29 -2.13 14.96 -10.02
N LYS A 30 -2.62 13.82 -10.52
CA LYS A 30 -4.05 13.52 -10.66
C LYS A 30 -4.57 12.55 -9.57
N ALA A 31 -3.69 12.07 -8.71
CA ALA A 31 -4.05 11.03 -7.74
C ALA A 31 -5.20 11.46 -6.80
N CYS A 32 -5.17 12.69 -6.30
CA CYS A 32 -6.17 13.23 -5.35
C CYS A 32 -7.41 13.83 -6.02
N THR A 33 -7.65 13.61 -7.32
CA THR A 33 -8.87 14.11 -7.95
C THR A 33 -10.11 13.34 -7.50
N PRO A 34 -11.30 13.99 -7.44
CA PRO A 34 -12.54 13.33 -7.00
C PRO A 34 -12.89 12.07 -7.81
N GLU A 35 -12.43 12.00 -9.06
CA GLU A 35 -12.64 10.85 -9.95
C GLU A 35 -12.02 9.56 -9.42
N ASN A 36 -10.99 9.67 -8.58
CA ASN A 36 -10.28 8.54 -7.99
C ASN A 36 -10.83 8.15 -6.61
N ASP A 37 -11.81 8.90 -6.06
CA ASP A 37 -12.37 8.58 -4.75
C ASP A 37 -12.95 7.16 -4.70
N LYS A 38 -12.61 6.42 -3.65
CA LYS A 38 -13.00 5.03 -3.41
C LYS A 38 -12.55 4.01 -4.46
N LYS A 39 -11.75 4.42 -5.46
CA LYS A 39 -11.20 3.50 -6.46
C LYS A 39 -9.85 2.91 -6.00
N TYR A 40 -9.53 1.73 -6.53
CA TYR A 40 -8.19 1.19 -6.44
C TYR A 40 -7.32 1.79 -7.53
N VAL A 41 -6.29 2.51 -7.12
CA VAL A 41 -5.35 3.16 -8.02
C VAL A 41 -3.92 2.77 -7.69
N GLU A 42 -3.04 2.93 -8.66
CA GLU A 42 -1.60 2.72 -8.55
C GLU A 42 -0.91 4.06 -8.81
N VAL A 43 -0.12 4.53 -7.86
CA VAL A 43 0.65 5.77 -7.98
C VAL A 43 2.11 5.50 -7.70
N THR A 44 2.98 6.07 -8.52
CA THR A 44 4.43 5.95 -8.38
C THR A 44 4.98 7.17 -7.65
N GLY A 45 5.87 6.95 -6.67
CA GLY A 45 6.48 8.01 -5.89
C GLY A 45 7.52 7.52 -4.90
N PHE A 46 7.80 8.33 -3.89
CA PHE A 46 8.77 8.04 -2.84
C PHE A 46 8.06 8.05 -1.49
N LEU A 47 8.19 6.97 -0.71
CA LEU A 47 7.65 6.93 0.64
C LEU A 47 8.57 7.72 1.57
N SER A 48 8.01 8.70 2.25
CA SER A 48 8.75 9.55 3.18
C SER A 48 8.00 9.65 4.50
N PRO A 49 8.55 9.11 5.59
CA PRO A 49 7.98 9.31 6.91
C PRO A 49 8.07 10.78 7.30
N ARG A 50 7.03 11.28 7.91
CA ARG A 50 6.98 12.61 8.52
C ARG A 50 7.87 12.66 9.77
N ARG A 51 8.03 13.85 10.36
CA ARG A 51 8.66 14.00 11.69
C ARG A 51 7.94 13.20 12.77
N SER A 52 6.63 13.02 12.62
CA SER A 52 5.80 12.14 13.44
C SER A 52 4.99 11.22 12.54
N VAL A 53 5.09 9.92 12.75
CA VAL A 53 4.23 8.92 12.10
C VAL A 53 3.05 8.65 13.03
N PHE A 54 1.86 8.88 12.54
CA PHE A 54 0.63 8.61 13.29
C PHE A 54 0.10 7.24 12.89
N CYS A 55 -0.08 6.36 13.90
CA CYS A 55 -0.65 5.04 13.70
C CYS A 55 -1.98 4.95 14.45
N SER A 56 -3.01 4.46 13.77
CA SER A 56 -4.35 4.29 14.36
C SER A 56 -5.06 3.05 13.82
N ASN A 57 -6.07 2.60 14.55
CA ASN A 57 -6.97 1.51 14.17
C ASN A 57 -8.42 2.00 14.02
N THR A 58 -8.62 3.09 13.34
CA THR A 58 -9.94 3.69 13.14
C THR A 58 -10.93 2.66 12.61
N GLY A 59 -12.06 2.49 13.31
CA GLY A 59 -13.12 1.56 12.93
C GLY A 59 -12.90 0.09 13.31
N GLY A 60 -11.96 -0.23 14.21
CA GLY A 60 -11.73 -1.59 14.71
C GLY A 60 -10.98 -2.51 13.74
N GLY A 61 -10.42 -1.96 12.68
CA GLY A 61 -9.56 -2.67 11.71
C GLY A 61 -8.11 -2.80 12.19
N PRO A 62 -7.21 -3.26 11.31
CA PRO A 62 -5.79 -3.31 11.61
C PRO A 62 -5.23 -1.91 11.86
N VAL A 63 -4.21 -1.84 12.72
CA VAL A 63 -3.48 -0.59 12.92
C VAL A 63 -2.76 -0.20 11.64
N ARG A 64 -2.95 1.03 11.18
CA ARG A 64 -2.25 1.59 10.02
C ARG A 64 -1.47 2.83 10.42
N CYS A 65 -0.32 3.00 9.79
CA CYS A 65 0.56 4.13 9.99
C CYS A 65 0.63 4.96 8.72
N GLY A 66 0.38 6.27 8.83
CA GLY A 66 0.42 7.19 7.70
C GLY A 66 1.84 7.68 7.44
N VAL A 67 2.35 7.46 6.23
CA VAL A 67 3.57 8.06 5.70
C VAL A 67 3.23 8.85 4.45
N ASN A 68 4.06 9.84 4.08
CA ASN A 68 3.81 10.57 2.84
C ASN A 68 4.23 9.75 1.62
N LEU A 69 3.45 9.82 0.56
CA LEU A 69 3.91 9.50 -0.78
C LEU A 69 4.25 10.81 -1.48
N LEU A 70 5.49 10.99 -1.89
CA LEU A 70 6.01 12.18 -2.54
C LEU A 70 6.26 11.94 -4.01
N GLU A 71 6.09 12.95 -4.86
CA GLU A 71 6.41 12.87 -6.28
C GLU A 71 7.91 12.76 -6.53
N THR A 72 8.68 13.54 -5.76
CA THR A 72 10.15 13.53 -5.75
C THR A 72 10.66 13.45 -4.31
N PRO A 73 11.88 12.97 -4.05
CA PRO A 73 12.43 12.83 -2.69
C PRO A 73 12.45 14.14 -1.89
N ASP A 74 12.63 15.27 -2.58
CA ASP A 74 12.77 16.60 -1.98
C ASP A 74 11.47 17.41 -2.04
N SER A 75 10.34 16.79 -2.43
CA SER A 75 9.07 17.49 -2.53
C SER A 75 8.59 17.95 -1.15
N GLU A 76 8.26 19.22 -1.02
CA GLU A 76 7.59 19.78 0.15
C GLU A 76 6.07 19.54 0.14
N LYS A 77 5.50 19.17 -1.02
CA LYS A 77 4.09 18.82 -1.15
C LYS A 77 3.83 17.46 -0.52
N ASP A 78 3.01 17.45 0.50
CA ASP A 78 2.66 16.26 1.28
C ASP A 78 1.15 15.95 1.23
N ASN A 79 0.56 16.11 0.06
CA ASN A 79 -0.88 15.99 -0.14
C ASN A 79 -1.38 14.53 -0.22
N ILE A 80 -0.49 13.56 -0.42
CA ILE A 80 -0.84 12.15 -0.46
C ILE A 80 -0.28 11.43 0.76
N SER A 81 -1.16 10.83 1.58
CA SER A 81 -0.79 9.93 2.68
C SER A 81 -0.95 8.47 2.25
N ALA A 82 0.04 7.64 2.52
CA ALA A 82 -0.03 6.19 2.37
C ALA A 82 -0.25 5.56 3.75
N ASP A 83 -1.43 5.02 3.99
CA ASP A 83 -1.80 4.36 5.24
C ASP A 83 -1.45 2.88 5.14
N ILE A 84 -0.27 2.53 5.65
CA ILE A 84 0.33 1.20 5.57
C ILE A 84 -0.01 0.42 6.82
N GLU A 85 -0.44 -0.84 6.67
CA GLU A 85 -0.76 -1.72 7.78
C GLU A 85 0.50 -2.04 8.60
N ARG A 86 0.37 -1.98 9.94
CA ARG A 86 1.46 -2.31 10.85
C ARG A 86 1.67 -3.82 10.91
N GLY A 87 2.91 -4.25 10.70
CA GLY A 87 3.30 -5.66 10.74
C GLY A 87 4.71 -5.87 10.23
N THR A 88 5.14 -7.13 10.16
CA THR A 88 6.46 -7.54 9.67
C THR A 88 6.42 -8.31 8.36
N GLY A 89 5.23 -8.43 7.76
CA GLY A 89 5.02 -9.14 6.49
C GLY A 89 5.16 -8.23 5.28
N ALA A 90 4.83 -8.79 4.11
CA ALA A 90 4.77 -8.04 2.85
C ALA A 90 3.75 -6.88 2.94
N ASN A 91 4.10 -5.75 2.34
CA ASN A 91 3.28 -4.53 2.30
C ASN A 91 2.97 -3.92 3.67
N ASN A 92 3.80 -4.17 4.67
CA ASN A 92 3.62 -3.68 6.03
C ASN A 92 4.69 -2.65 6.41
N ILE A 93 4.38 -1.90 7.46
CA ILE A 93 5.33 -1.06 8.19
C ILE A 93 5.56 -1.65 9.57
N GLU A 94 6.83 -1.79 9.99
CA GLU A 94 7.15 -2.31 11.32
C GLU A 94 6.70 -1.35 12.42
N GLU A 95 6.54 -1.88 13.63
CA GLU A 95 6.14 -1.09 14.78
C GLU A 95 7.18 0.00 15.09
N ILE A 96 6.73 1.23 15.19
CA ILE A 96 7.56 2.39 15.53
C ILE A 96 7.46 2.63 17.04
N LYS A 97 8.57 2.50 17.75
CA LYS A 97 8.64 2.63 19.21
C LYS A 97 9.26 3.95 19.61
N GLY A 98 8.55 4.71 20.47
CA GLY A 98 9.07 5.94 21.08
C GLY A 98 9.48 7.03 20.08
N SER A 99 10.55 7.75 20.41
CA SER A 99 11.18 8.69 19.47
C SER A 99 12.01 7.91 18.45
N PHE A 100 11.80 8.17 17.17
CA PHE A 100 12.45 7.48 16.06
C PHE A 100 13.17 8.46 15.14
N LYS A 101 14.15 7.96 14.41
CA LYS A 101 14.75 8.61 13.25
C LYS A 101 14.14 8.02 11.98
N LYS A 102 14.28 8.72 10.85
CA LYS A 102 13.77 8.20 9.55
C LYS A 102 14.34 6.83 9.22
N GLU A 103 15.60 6.59 9.58
CA GLU A 103 16.34 5.34 9.33
C GLU A 103 15.80 4.15 10.14
N ASP A 104 15.08 4.41 11.24
CA ASP A 104 14.48 3.37 12.08
C ASP A 104 13.19 2.81 11.48
N ILE A 105 12.62 3.50 10.48
CA ILE A 105 11.35 3.10 9.86
C ILE A 105 11.62 2.05 8.79
N LYS A 106 11.00 0.89 8.97
CA LYS A 106 11.10 -0.23 8.06
C LYS A 106 9.75 -0.49 7.41
N ILE A 107 9.71 -0.33 6.09
CA ILE A 107 8.55 -0.62 5.24
C ILE A 107 8.94 -1.77 4.33
N HIS A 108 8.07 -2.76 4.23
CA HIS A 108 8.29 -3.94 3.40
C HIS A 108 7.52 -3.82 2.09
N ASP A 109 8.15 -4.24 1.00
CA ASP A 109 7.49 -4.37 -0.30
C ASP A 109 6.60 -5.62 -0.38
N ASN A 110 6.01 -5.87 -1.54
CA ASN A 110 5.16 -7.03 -1.79
C ASN A 110 5.89 -8.39 -1.72
N ASN A 111 7.21 -8.39 -1.69
CA ASN A 111 8.05 -9.58 -1.50
C ASN A 111 8.53 -9.73 -0.04
N GLY A 112 8.17 -8.79 0.83
CA GLY A 112 8.63 -8.73 2.22
C GLY A 112 10.04 -8.17 2.39
N SER A 113 10.63 -7.59 1.34
CA SER A 113 11.94 -6.93 1.42
C SER A 113 11.79 -5.50 1.95
N ILE A 114 12.73 -5.08 2.81
CA ILE A 114 12.73 -3.69 3.30
C ILE A 114 13.07 -2.76 2.15
N ILE A 115 12.21 -1.79 1.90
CA ILE A 115 12.46 -0.74 0.92
C ILE A 115 13.37 0.35 1.51
N ASN A 116 14.26 0.88 0.69
CA ASN A 116 15.00 2.07 1.03
C ASN A 116 14.10 3.28 0.75
N LEU A 117 14.00 4.23 1.69
CA LEU A 117 13.16 5.44 1.55
C LEU A 117 13.56 6.35 0.38
N ALA A 118 14.79 6.17 -0.16
CA ALA A 118 15.24 6.83 -1.38
C ALA A 118 14.79 6.12 -2.67
N ASP A 119 14.21 4.93 -2.56
CA ASP A 119 13.77 4.17 -3.72
C ASP A 119 12.41 4.66 -4.22
N LYS A 120 12.29 4.74 -5.54
CA LYS A 120 11.01 4.98 -6.20
C LYS A 120 10.19 3.71 -6.15
N VAL A 121 8.95 3.82 -5.66
CA VAL A 121 8.04 2.68 -5.50
C VAL A 121 6.70 2.93 -6.18
N LYS A 122 6.01 1.85 -6.53
CA LYS A 122 4.61 1.87 -6.90
C LYS A 122 3.77 1.48 -5.70
N VAL A 123 2.82 2.32 -5.35
CA VAL A 123 1.87 2.06 -4.28
C VAL A 123 0.50 1.84 -4.88
N THR A 124 -0.08 0.66 -4.62
CA THR A 124 -1.45 0.33 -5.00
C THR A 124 -2.33 0.31 -3.76
N GLY A 125 -3.50 0.90 -3.86
CA GLY A 125 -4.44 0.92 -2.75
C GLY A 125 -5.75 1.62 -3.07
N LYS A 126 -6.66 1.58 -2.11
CA LYS A 126 -7.92 2.30 -2.20
C LYS A 126 -7.69 3.77 -1.89
N MET A 127 -7.96 4.63 -2.86
CA MET A 127 -7.89 6.08 -2.70
C MET A 127 -9.10 6.61 -1.95
N ASN A 128 -8.86 7.58 -1.09
CA ASN A 128 -9.89 8.35 -0.39
C ASN A 128 -9.53 9.82 -0.51
N THR A 129 -10.34 10.58 -1.22
CA THR A 129 -10.14 12.02 -1.38
C THR A 129 -10.76 12.79 -0.22
N VAL A 130 -10.18 13.95 0.11
CA VAL A 130 -10.73 14.83 1.14
C VAL A 130 -11.49 15.94 0.44
N PRO A 131 -12.84 15.99 0.56
CA PRO A 131 -13.67 16.95 -0.16
C PRO A 131 -13.22 18.41 0.07
N GLY A 132 -13.16 19.19 -1.02
CA GLY A 132 -12.77 20.60 -0.97
C GLY A 132 -11.29 20.86 -0.77
N THR A 133 -10.45 19.85 -0.88
CA THR A 133 -8.98 19.97 -0.77
C THR A 133 -8.28 19.21 -1.87
N GLU A 134 -6.97 19.46 -2.04
CA GLU A 134 -6.09 18.64 -2.91
C GLU A 134 -5.45 17.47 -2.14
N ARG A 135 -5.99 17.11 -0.98
CA ARG A 135 -5.45 16.04 -0.12
C ARG A 135 -6.18 14.73 -0.33
N CYS A 136 -5.44 13.65 -0.26
CA CYS A 136 -6.01 12.31 -0.27
C CYS A 136 -5.13 11.33 0.52
N TYR A 137 -5.68 10.15 0.78
CA TYR A 137 -4.93 9.08 1.42
C TYR A 137 -5.24 7.73 0.77
N PHE A 138 -4.20 6.90 0.69
CA PHE A 138 -4.32 5.51 0.28
C PHE A 138 -4.55 4.62 1.49
N THR A 139 -5.51 3.72 1.41
CA THR A 139 -5.45 2.48 2.18
C THR A 139 -4.62 1.50 1.37
N VAL A 140 -3.36 1.37 1.73
CA VAL A 140 -2.37 0.61 0.95
C VAL A 140 -2.69 -0.88 0.96
N SER A 141 -2.63 -1.51 -0.21
CA SER A 141 -2.76 -2.95 -0.40
C SER A 141 -1.48 -3.59 -0.96
N LYS A 142 -0.67 -2.82 -1.71
CA LYS A 142 0.55 -3.32 -2.32
C LYS A 142 1.61 -2.23 -2.47
N ILE A 143 2.87 -2.59 -2.26
CA ILE A 143 4.04 -1.74 -2.48
C ILE A 143 5.02 -2.53 -3.33
N GLU A 144 5.41 -1.99 -4.48
CA GLU A 144 6.36 -2.60 -5.41
C GLU A 144 7.56 -1.68 -5.63
N LYS A 145 8.74 -2.29 -5.61
CA LYS A 145 9.99 -1.61 -5.98
C LYS A 145 10.31 -1.75 -7.46
#